data_ecbd08268c60b4ec85a980406317e908
#
_entry.id   ecbd08268c60b4ec85a980406317e908
#
_cell.length_a   1.000
_cell.length_b   1.000
_cell.length_c   1.000
_cell.angle_alpha   90.00
_cell.angle_beta   90.00
_cell.angle_gamma   90.00
#
_symmetry.space_group_name_H-M   'P 1'
#
loop_
_entity.id
_entity.type
_entity.pdbx_description
1 polymer ?
#
loop_
_entity_poly.entity_id
_entity_poly.type
_entity_poly.pdbx_seq_one_letter_code
_entity_poly.pdbx_strand_id
1 'polypeptide(L)'
;QEKLRETDKVIIIDEAQNLKFLTLEEIRGWVDEDIFTGKPGIGIVLIGNVEVYNKMLGKQEAIFAQQFNRTKLHGRYRTSDIQREDVVKFFPVLEEKGMQKEIDYLLSISHSKWGIRGMVSVFNNAVNNEDISFEGLEKMAKTMGIRFI
;
A
#
# COMPACT_ATOMS: atom_id res chain seq x y z
N GLN A 1 10.35 20.55 -12.92
CA GLN A 1 11.50 19.79 -12.46
C GLN A 1 12.45 20.67 -11.61
N GLU A 2 12.89 21.79 -12.13
CA GLU A 2 13.85 22.70 -11.48
C GLU A 2 13.37 23.20 -10.11
N LYS A 3 12.09 23.60 -10.01
CA LYS A 3 11.49 24.05 -8.73
C LYS A 3 11.43 22.98 -7.64
N LEU A 4 11.43 21.69 -8.00
CA LEU A 4 11.36 20.58 -7.06
C LEU A 4 12.74 20.21 -6.51
N ARG A 5 13.82 20.43 -7.29
CA ARG A 5 15.19 20.16 -6.87
C ARG A 5 15.69 21.10 -5.76
N GLU A 6 15.01 22.20 -5.54
CA GLU A 6 15.34 23.20 -4.49
C GLU A 6 14.56 22.96 -3.18
N THR A 7 13.83 21.85 -3.08
CA THR A 7 12.98 21.55 -1.92
C THR A 7 13.30 20.18 -1.36
N ASP A 8 13.16 20.00 -0.05
CA ASP A 8 13.24 18.71 0.65
C ASP A 8 11.97 17.84 0.43
N LYS A 9 11.27 18.06 -0.69
CA LYS A 9 10.04 17.35 -1.00
C LYS A 9 10.33 16.02 -1.69
N VAL A 10 9.47 15.05 -1.40
CA VAL A 10 9.46 13.73 -2.05
C VAL A 10 8.22 13.64 -2.94
N ILE A 11 8.39 13.11 -4.14
CA ILE A 11 7.28 12.79 -5.04
C ILE A 11 6.84 11.36 -4.73
N ILE A 12 5.55 11.17 -4.44
CA ILE A 12 4.95 9.85 -4.27
C ILE A 12 4.08 9.58 -5.49
N ILE A 13 4.35 8.48 -6.19
CA ILE A 13 3.60 8.04 -7.37
C ILE A 13 2.91 6.74 -6.99
N ASP A 14 1.59 6.78 -6.85
CA ASP A 14 0.77 5.61 -6.60
C ASP A 14 0.38 4.93 -7.92
N GLU A 15 0.00 3.65 -7.86
CA GLU A 15 -0.35 2.81 -9.02
C GLU A 15 0.77 2.78 -10.09
N ALA A 16 2.02 2.75 -9.63
CA ALA A 16 3.21 2.86 -10.49
C ALA A 16 3.31 1.74 -11.56
N GLN A 17 2.58 0.62 -11.42
CA GLN A 17 2.48 -0.40 -12.47
C GLN A 17 1.82 0.13 -13.76
N ASN A 18 1.08 1.24 -13.68
CA ASN A 18 0.45 1.87 -14.86
C ASN A 18 1.42 2.79 -15.63
N LEU A 19 2.58 3.11 -15.07
CA LEU A 19 3.57 3.95 -15.74
C LEU A 19 4.13 3.24 -16.98
N LYS A 20 4.24 4.01 -18.06
CA LYS A 20 4.93 3.55 -19.26
C LYS A 20 6.45 3.54 -19.04
N PHE A 21 7.14 2.70 -19.78
CA PHE A 21 8.60 2.61 -19.72
C PHE A 21 9.29 3.98 -19.89
N LEU A 22 8.91 4.74 -20.92
CA LEU A 22 9.49 6.06 -21.16
C LEU A 22 9.31 7.03 -19.99
N THR A 23 8.17 6.96 -19.29
CA THR A 23 7.92 7.78 -18.11
C THR A 23 8.83 7.37 -16.94
N LEU A 24 9.08 6.07 -16.77
CA LEU A 24 10.01 5.59 -15.74
C LEU A 24 11.45 6.04 -16.04
N GLU A 25 11.87 6.03 -17.31
CA GLU A 25 13.17 6.55 -17.75
C GLU A 25 13.30 8.05 -17.48
N GLU A 26 12.25 8.82 -17.73
CA GLU A 26 12.23 10.24 -17.45
C GLU A 26 12.34 10.51 -15.92
N ILE A 27 11.55 9.77 -15.12
CA ILE A 27 11.59 9.83 -13.64
C ILE A 27 12.99 9.49 -13.12
N ARG A 28 13.67 8.52 -13.73
CA ARG A 28 15.04 8.17 -13.38
C ARG A 28 15.98 9.36 -13.45
N GLY A 29 15.89 10.15 -14.54
CA GLY A 29 16.69 11.35 -14.71
C GLY A 29 16.45 12.44 -13.63
N TRP A 30 15.32 12.35 -12.91
CA TRP A 30 15.02 13.29 -11.82
C TRP A 30 15.69 12.92 -10.49
N VAL A 31 15.96 11.62 -10.30
CA VAL A 31 16.58 11.11 -9.06
C VAL A 31 18.07 11.41 -9.00
N ASP A 32 18.72 11.53 -10.15
CA ASP A 32 20.14 11.77 -10.23
C ASP A 32 20.48 13.26 -9.94
N GLU A 33 21.65 13.49 -9.37
CA GLU A 33 22.22 14.82 -9.28
C GLU A 33 22.41 15.42 -10.68
N ASP A 34 22.08 16.68 -10.82
CA ASP A 34 22.32 17.41 -12.07
C ASP A 34 23.80 17.75 -12.19
N ILE A 35 24.49 17.05 -13.09
CA ILE A 35 25.94 17.17 -13.30
C ILE A 35 26.37 18.61 -13.70
N PHE A 36 25.48 19.36 -14.35
CA PHE A 36 25.80 20.72 -14.82
C PHE A 36 25.57 21.78 -13.74
N THR A 37 24.56 21.59 -12.88
CA THR A 37 24.20 22.60 -11.88
C THR A 37 24.60 22.20 -10.46
N GLY A 38 25.03 20.94 -10.25
CA GLY A 38 25.30 20.38 -8.92
C GLY A 38 24.06 20.29 -8.00
N LYS A 39 22.87 20.47 -8.56
CA LYS A 39 21.63 20.38 -7.78
C LYS A 39 21.31 18.91 -7.42
N PRO A 40 20.89 18.65 -6.18
CA PRO A 40 20.58 17.29 -5.75
C PRO A 40 19.41 16.68 -6.54
N GLY A 41 19.38 15.36 -6.61
CA GLY A 41 18.26 14.62 -7.15
C GLY A 41 16.98 14.77 -6.33
N ILE A 42 15.84 14.47 -6.93
CA ILE A 42 14.52 14.51 -6.29
C ILE A 42 14.25 13.15 -5.65
N GLY A 43 13.82 13.13 -4.38
CA GLY A 43 13.33 11.91 -3.74
C GLY A 43 12.03 11.43 -4.39
N ILE A 44 11.98 10.15 -4.79
CA ILE A 44 10.80 9.56 -5.43
C ILE A 44 10.46 8.25 -4.74
N VAL A 45 9.17 8.07 -4.44
CA VAL A 45 8.59 6.83 -3.93
C VAL A 45 7.59 6.31 -4.97
N LEU A 46 7.81 5.10 -5.43
CA LEU A 46 6.87 4.39 -6.31
C LEU A 46 6.08 3.39 -5.47
N ILE A 47 4.76 3.52 -5.47
CA ILE A 47 3.84 2.59 -4.83
C ILE A 47 3.06 1.86 -5.92
N GLY A 48 2.90 0.56 -5.77
CA GLY A 48 2.16 -0.24 -6.75
C GLY A 48 2.07 -1.71 -6.35
N ASN A 49 1.42 -2.50 -7.19
CA ASN A 49 1.31 -3.93 -7.00
C ASN A 49 2.57 -4.69 -7.48
N VAL A 50 2.55 -6.02 -7.40
CA VAL A 50 3.68 -6.88 -7.81
C VAL A 50 4.08 -6.70 -9.28
N GLU A 51 3.19 -6.17 -10.13
CA GLU A 51 3.49 -5.92 -11.55
C GLU A 51 4.58 -4.86 -11.74
N VAL A 52 4.76 -3.93 -10.79
CA VAL A 52 5.90 -2.98 -10.80
C VAL A 52 7.21 -3.77 -10.84
N TYR A 53 7.35 -4.76 -9.96
CA TYR A 53 8.53 -5.63 -9.94
C TYR A 53 8.65 -6.49 -11.20
N ASN A 54 7.53 -7.05 -11.67
CA ASN A 54 7.52 -7.85 -12.90
C ASN A 54 7.93 -7.04 -14.14
N LYS A 55 7.55 -5.78 -14.20
CA LYS A 55 8.03 -4.85 -15.24
C LYS A 55 9.52 -4.58 -15.09
N MET A 56 10.00 -4.41 -13.86
CA MET A 56 11.42 -4.14 -13.59
C MET A 56 12.33 -5.37 -13.80
N LEU A 57 11.80 -6.59 -13.65
CA LEU A 57 12.54 -7.86 -13.75
C LEU A 57 12.23 -8.67 -15.01
N GLY A 58 11.37 -8.17 -15.92
CA GLY A 58 10.90 -8.90 -17.09
C GLY A 58 11.88 -8.91 -18.29
N LYS A 59 11.35 -9.20 -19.50
CA LYS A 59 12.16 -9.29 -20.74
C LYS A 59 12.98 -8.03 -21.09
N GLN A 60 12.77 -6.94 -20.40
CA GLN A 60 13.54 -5.69 -20.48
C GLN A 60 14.48 -5.50 -19.27
N GLU A 61 14.86 -6.59 -18.64
CA GLU A 61 15.67 -6.64 -17.40
C GLU A 61 16.91 -5.74 -17.45
N ALA A 62 17.63 -5.72 -18.56
CA ALA A 62 18.84 -4.90 -18.72
C ALA A 62 18.55 -3.40 -18.58
N ILE A 63 17.38 -2.94 -19.03
CA ILE A 63 16.99 -1.53 -18.98
C ILE A 63 16.47 -1.17 -17.59
N PHE A 64 15.68 -2.05 -16.98
CA PHE A 64 15.17 -1.86 -15.63
C PHE A 64 16.18 -2.18 -14.52
N ALA A 65 17.19 -3.02 -14.79
CA ALA A 65 18.26 -3.30 -13.84
C ALA A 65 18.96 -2.01 -13.36
N GLN A 66 19.13 -1.03 -14.22
CA GLN A 66 19.70 0.27 -13.84
C GLN A 66 18.79 1.03 -12.86
N GLN A 67 17.46 0.96 -13.03
CA GLN A 67 16.49 1.59 -12.13
C GLN A 67 16.41 0.83 -10.81
N PHE A 68 16.37 -0.50 -10.88
CA PHE A 68 16.35 -1.37 -9.70
C PHE A 68 17.58 -1.15 -8.84
N ASN A 69 18.77 -1.08 -9.44
CA ASN A 69 20.02 -0.85 -8.73
C ASN A 69 20.15 0.56 -8.12
N ARG A 70 19.37 1.53 -8.61
CA ARG A 70 19.32 2.91 -8.04
C ARG A 70 18.26 3.06 -6.96
N THR A 71 17.35 2.09 -6.81
CA THR A 71 16.36 2.08 -5.76
C THR A 71 17.03 1.73 -4.44
N LYS A 72 17.10 2.69 -3.53
CA LYS A 72 17.79 2.53 -2.23
C LYS A 72 16.99 1.65 -1.25
N LEU A 73 15.66 1.68 -1.34
CA LEU A 73 14.76 0.96 -0.44
C LEU A 73 13.70 0.21 -1.23
N HIS A 74 13.59 -1.09 -0.96
CA HIS A 74 12.56 -1.95 -1.50
C HIS A 74 11.69 -2.43 -0.36
N GLY A 75 10.44 -1.99 -0.31
CA GLY A 75 9.42 -2.47 0.62
C GLY A 75 8.46 -3.41 -0.10
N ARG A 76 8.16 -4.56 0.50
CA ARG A 76 7.12 -5.47 0.04
C ARG A 76 6.18 -5.74 1.19
N TYR A 77 4.92 -5.39 0.99
CA TYR A 77 3.87 -5.55 1.99
C TYR A 77 2.83 -6.54 1.46
N ARG A 78 2.50 -7.54 2.26
CA ARG A 78 1.47 -8.53 1.97
C ARG A 78 0.33 -8.38 2.96
N THR A 79 -0.86 -8.81 2.58
CA THR A 79 -1.99 -8.86 3.51
C THR A 79 -1.71 -9.77 4.72
N SER A 80 -0.88 -10.82 4.55
CA SER A 80 -0.40 -11.68 5.63
C SER A 80 0.54 -11.00 6.63
N ASP A 81 1.09 -9.83 6.28
CA ASP A 81 2.03 -9.10 7.15
C ASP A 81 1.28 -8.20 8.14
N ILE A 82 -0.04 -8.02 7.95
CA ILE A 82 -0.91 -7.25 8.85
C ILE A 82 -0.97 -7.98 10.20
N GLN A 83 -0.74 -7.24 11.26
CA GLN A 83 -0.75 -7.75 12.63
C GLN A 83 -1.98 -7.22 13.39
N ARG A 84 -2.24 -7.80 14.54
CA ARG A 84 -3.33 -7.43 15.43
C ARG A 84 -3.26 -5.94 15.82
N GLU A 85 -2.04 -5.48 16.09
CA GLU A 85 -1.74 -4.08 16.44
C GLU A 85 -2.12 -3.11 15.32
N ASP A 86 -2.06 -3.55 14.07
CA ASP A 86 -2.49 -2.73 12.94
C ASP A 86 -4.01 -2.61 12.89
N VAL A 87 -4.75 -3.70 13.19
CA VAL A 87 -6.21 -3.66 13.29
C VAL A 87 -6.64 -2.71 14.40
N VAL A 88 -5.96 -2.73 15.54
CA VAL A 88 -6.21 -1.81 16.67
C VAL A 88 -5.95 -0.36 16.26
N LYS A 89 -4.88 -0.09 15.50
CA LYS A 89 -4.62 1.26 14.98
C LYS A 89 -5.71 1.76 14.02
N PHE A 90 -6.29 0.86 13.22
CA PHE A 90 -7.43 1.20 12.36
C PHE A 90 -8.71 1.47 13.15
N PHE A 91 -8.94 0.70 14.22
CA PHE A 91 -10.19 0.70 14.99
C PHE A 91 -9.93 0.74 16.50
N PRO A 92 -9.41 1.87 17.04
CA PRO A 92 -9.04 1.96 18.47
C PRO A 92 -10.20 1.65 19.42
N VAL A 93 -11.42 1.96 19.00
CA VAL A 93 -12.65 1.71 19.78
C VAL A 93 -12.83 0.24 20.16
N LEU A 94 -12.31 -0.70 19.38
CA LEU A 94 -12.42 -2.14 19.69
C LEU A 94 -11.53 -2.51 20.89
N GLU A 95 -10.34 -1.93 20.97
CA GLU A 95 -9.43 -2.15 22.11
C GLU A 95 -9.98 -1.47 23.36
N GLU A 96 -10.43 -0.22 23.26
CA GLU A 96 -11.03 0.53 24.35
C GLU A 96 -12.23 -0.20 24.99
N LYS A 97 -13.01 -0.92 24.17
CA LYS A 97 -14.15 -1.72 24.63
C LYS A 97 -13.79 -3.18 24.96
N GLY A 98 -12.53 -3.59 24.85
CA GLY A 98 -12.07 -4.95 25.14
C GLY A 98 -12.60 -6.01 24.16
N MET A 99 -12.94 -5.63 22.92
CA MET A 99 -13.58 -6.45 21.89
C MET A 99 -12.55 -7.32 21.14
N GLN A 100 -11.99 -8.29 21.84
CA GLN A 100 -10.87 -9.10 21.35
C GLN A 100 -11.27 -10.03 20.19
N LYS A 101 -12.47 -10.61 20.23
CA LYS A 101 -12.99 -11.49 19.18
C LYS A 101 -13.22 -10.74 17.88
N GLU A 102 -13.70 -9.53 17.97
CA GLU A 102 -13.95 -8.64 16.83
C GLU A 102 -12.65 -8.24 16.16
N ILE A 103 -11.61 -7.93 16.93
CA ILE A 103 -10.27 -7.66 16.42
C ILE A 103 -9.74 -8.86 15.64
N ASP A 104 -9.81 -10.08 16.23
CA ASP A 104 -9.33 -11.30 15.58
C ASP A 104 -10.13 -11.62 14.32
N TYR A 105 -11.43 -11.36 14.33
CA TYR A 105 -12.28 -11.54 13.16
C TYR A 105 -11.89 -10.59 12.02
N LEU A 106 -11.72 -9.31 12.32
CA LEU A 106 -11.30 -8.32 11.34
C LEU A 106 -9.90 -8.60 10.79
N LEU A 107 -8.97 -9.07 11.65
CA LEU A 107 -7.66 -9.55 11.22
C LEU A 107 -7.78 -10.70 10.23
N SER A 108 -8.67 -11.67 10.49
CA SER A 108 -8.90 -12.79 9.56
C SER A 108 -9.42 -12.33 8.19
N ILE A 109 -10.29 -11.30 8.16
CA ILE A 109 -10.74 -10.67 6.91
C ILE A 109 -9.55 -10.03 6.17
N SER A 110 -8.70 -9.31 6.89
CA SER A 110 -7.55 -8.63 6.29
C SER A 110 -6.56 -9.61 5.63
N HIS A 111 -6.41 -10.82 6.17
CA HIS A 111 -5.57 -11.88 5.61
C HIS A 111 -6.20 -12.61 4.42
N SER A 112 -7.49 -12.41 4.18
CA SER A 112 -8.20 -13.02 3.06
C SER A 112 -7.96 -12.26 1.75
N LYS A 113 -8.52 -12.77 0.65
CA LYS A 113 -8.52 -12.09 -0.66
C LYS A 113 -9.15 -10.68 -0.63
N TRP A 114 -9.91 -10.35 0.40
CA TRP A 114 -10.58 -9.07 0.56
C TRP A 114 -9.66 -8.00 1.14
N GLY A 115 -8.59 -8.42 1.83
CA GLY A 115 -7.54 -7.56 2.34
C GLY A 115 -8.03 -6.47 3.31
N ILE A 116 -7.22 -5.44 3.49
CA ILE A 116 -7.55 -4.27 4.33
C ILE A 116 -8.86 -3.62 3.89
N ARG A 117 -9.11 -3.53 2.59
CA ARG A 117 -10.30 -2.89 2.04
C ARG A 117 -11.59 -3.61 2.49
N GLY A 118 -11.58 -4.94 2.48
CA GLY A 118 -12.68 -5.75 3.00
C GLY A 118 -12.88 -5.56 4.50
N MET A 119 -11.80 -5.59 5.26
CA MET A 119 -11.82 -5.36 6.71
C MET A 119 -12.44 -4.00 7.07
N VAL A 120 -11.96 -2.93 6.45
CA VAL A 120 -12.48 -1.56 6.68
C VAL A 120 -13.94 -1.44 6.27
N SER A 121 -14.32 -2.04 5.13
CA SER A 121 -15.71 -1.98 4.66
C SER A 121 -16.67 -2.72 5.58
N VAL A 122 -16.29 -3.90 6.09
CA VAL A 122 -17.12 -4.65 7.06
C VAL A 122 -17.32 -3.83 8.33
N PHE A 123 -16.25 -3.26 8.88
CA PHE A 123 -16.34 -2.45 10.10
C PHE A 123 -17.22 -1.21 9.89
N ASN A 124 -17.01 -0.46 8.82
CA ASN A 124 -17.80 0.74 8.52
C ASN A 124 -19.30 0.42 8.34
N ASN A 125 -19.61 -0.69 7.67
CA ASN A 125 -21.01 -1.12 7.55
C ASN A 125 -21.61 -1.55 8.89
N ALA A 126 -20.85 -2.18 9.77
CA ALA A 126 -21.27 -2.51 11.13
C ALA A 126 -21.54 -1.25 11.96
N VAL A 127 -20.67 -0.24 11.87
CA VAL A 127 -20.88 1.07 12.50
C VAL A 127 -22.14 1.74 11.98
N ASN A 128 -22.36 1.75 10.66
CA ASN A 128 -23.55 2.34 10.05
C ASN A 128 -24.86 1.62 10.44
N ASN A 129 -24.78 0.35 10.84
CA ASN A 129 -25.90 -0.42 11.36
C ASN A 129 -25.95 -0.42 12.90
N GLU A 130 -25.14 0.41 13.56
CA GLU A 130 -25.08 0.57 15.01
C GLU A 130 -24.76 -0.73 15.77
N ASP A 131 -24.15 -1.71 15.11
CA ASP A 131 -23.83 -3.02 15.68
C ASP A 131 -22.41 -3.46 15.28
N ILE A 132 -21.44 -3.15 16.14
CA ILE A 132 -20.03 -3.56 15.98
C ILE A 132 -19.68 -4.83 16.74
N SER A 133 -20.68 -5.54 17.29
CA SER A 133 -20.46 -6.85 17.92
C SER A 133 -19.95 -7.88 16.93
N PHE A 134 -19.45 -8.99 17.41
CA PHE A 134 -19.01 -10.09 16.56
C PHE A 134 -20.11 -10.53 15.59
N GLU A 135 -21.33 -10.68 16.07
CA GLU A 135 -22.51 -11.03 15.27
C GLU A 135 -22.84 -9.97 14.21
N GLY A 136 -22.72 -8.69 14.58
CA GLY A 136 -22.91 -7.56 13.66
C GLY A 136 -21.88 -7.57 12.54
N LEU A 137 -20.60 -7.72 12.88
CA LEU A 137 -19.51 -7.83 11.91
C LEU A 137 -19.70 -9.04 10.98
N GLU A 138 -20.03 -10.20 11.54
CA GLU A 138 -20.27 -11.43 10.76
C GLU A 138 -21.44 -11.26 9.79
N LYS A 139 -22.54 -10.63 10.23
CA LYS A 139 -23.70 -10.32 9.40
C LYS A 139 -23.30 -9.40 8.23
N MET A 140 -22.51 -8.36 8.49
CA MET A 140 -22.06 -7.46 7.43
C MET A 140 -21.13 -8.16 6.46
N ALA A 141 -20.20 -8.96 6.93
CA ALA A 141 -19.32 -9.75 6.08
C ALA A 141 -20.12 -10.68 5.16
N LYS A 142 -21.10 -11.40 5.70
CA LYS A 142 -22.01 -12.28 4.92
C LYS A 142 -22.78 -11.48 3.85
N THR A 143 -23.33 -10.33 4.21
CA THR A 143 -24.08 -9.46 3.29
C THR A 143 -23.20 -8.98 2.13
N MET A 144 -21.92 -8.73 2.39
CA MET A 144 -20.93 -8.34 1.40
C MET A 144 -20.34 -9.51 0.61
N GLY A 145 -20.80 -10.75 0.86
CA GLY A 145 -20.28 -11.95 0.21
C GLY A 145 -18.89 -12.37 0.67
N ILE A 146 -18.43 -11.84 1.79
CA ILE A 146 -17.18 -12.24 2.43
C ILE A 146 -17.43 -13.56 3.16
N ARG A 147 -16.91 -14.64 2.58
CA ARG A 147 -16.99 -15.97 3.18
C ARG A 147 -15.58 -16.47 3.45
N PHE A 148 -15.36 -16.96 4.66
CA PHE A 148 -14.19 -17.78 4.97
C PHE A 148 -14.52 -19.23 4.54
N ILE A 149 -13.66 -19.77 3.68
CA ILE A 149 -13.69 -21.19 3.31
C ILE A 149 -12.68 -21.88 4.23
#